data_1058b10256cef21b150906061a5c2d54
#
_entry.id   1058b10256cef21b150906061a5c2d54
#
_cell.length_a   1.000
_cell.length_b   1.000
_cell.length_c   1.000
_cell.angle_alpha   90.00
_cell.angle_beta   90.00
_cell.angle_gamma   90.00
#
_symmetry.space_group_name_H-M   'P 1'
#
loop_
_entity.id
_entity.type
_entity.pdbx_description
1 polymer ?
#
loop_
_entity_poly.entity_id
_entity_poly.type
_entity_poly.pdbx_seq_one_letter_code
_entity_poly.pdbx_strand_id
1 'polypeptide(L)'
;MSLALVVGAGPGLSASFARGLARAGHQVALAARRTDKLRELADETGASLHACDAADPASVAALFAEVGQPEVVLYNPSYRVRGPLIDLDPAEVARSLAVTAFGAFLVAQQAARGMLAAGRGAIFLTGASAGVKGFAGSAPFAMGKFALRGLAQSMARELHPQGIHVVHVVVDGGIRAAGRPVPTDKPDSLLDPDAIAQTMLDVLAQPRSCWTDEIAVRPWVERF
;
A
#
# COMPACT_ATOMS: atom_id res chain seq x y z
N MET A 1 -21.13 -9.31 2.59
CA MET A 1 -20.16 -8.20 2.61
C MET A 1 -18.79 -8.80 2.44
N SER A 2 -17.97 -8.24 1.56
CA SER A 2 -16.58 -8.71 1.38
C SER A 2 -15.66 -8.01 2.38
N LEU A 3 -14.59 -8.70 2.77
CA LEU A 3 -13.61 -8.22 3.74
C LEU A 3 -12.46 -7.51 3.01
N ALA A 4 -12.05 -6.34 3.49
CA ALA A 4 -10.91 -5.60 3.00
C ALA A 4 -9.88 -5.41 4.12
N LEU A 5 -8.61 -5.70 3.85
CA LEU A 5 -7.50 -5.56 4.79
C LEU A 5 -6.56 -4.44 4.34
N VAL A 6 -6.32 -3.47 5.21
CA VAL A 6 -5.38 -2.37 4.98
C VAL A 6 -4.17 -2.56 5.89
N VAL A 7 -3.05 -3.01 5.34
CA VAL A 7 -1.79 -3.19 6.08
C VAL A 7 -0.94 -1.93 5.96
N GLY A 8 -0.40 -1.46 7.09
CA GLY A 8 0.28 -0.17 7.21
C GLY A 8 -0.72 0.98 7.27
N ALA A 9 -1.83 0.74 7.98
CA ALA A 9 -2.85 1.76 8.21
C ALA A 9 -2.26 2.96 8.99
N GLY A 10 -2.68 4.16 8.58
CA GLY A 10 -2.26 5.42 9.17
C GLY A 10 -3.03 6.59 8.54
N PRO A 11 -2.83 7.81 9.02
CA PRO A 11 -3.47 8.99 8.44
C PRO A 11 -2.98 9.22 7.00
N GLY A 12 -3.83 9.68 6.12
CA GLY A 12 -3.54 9.93 4.70
C GLY A 12 -4.07 8.82 3.81
N LEU A 13 -3.31 8.36 2.81
CA LEU A 13 -3.80 7.46 1.75
C LEU A 13 -4.53 6.22 2.28
N SER A 14 -3.94 5.51 3.24
CA SER A 14 -4.57 4.30 3.77
C SER A 14 -5.87 4.58 4.53
N ALA A 15 -5.98 5.72 5.23
CA ALA A 15 -7.23 6.14 5.86
C ALA A 15 -8.29 6.49 4.81
N SER A 16 -7.92 7.26 3.78
CA SER A 16 -8.83 7.63 2.69
C SER A 16 -9.34 6.39 1.94
N PHE A 17 -8.46 5.43 1.65
CA PHE A 17 -8.85 4.19 0.99
C PHE A 17 -9.76 3.32 1.89
N ALA A 18 -9.46 3.22 3.20
CA ALA A 18 -10.30 2.52 4.17
C ALA A 18 -11.72 3.10 4.24
N ARG A 19 -11.83 4.45 4.29
CA ARG A 19 -13.14 5.14 4.23
C ARG A 19 -13.89 4.83 2.94
N GLY A 20 -13.19 4.83 1.82
CA GLY A 20 -13.78 4.51 0.52
C GLY A 20 -14.30 3.08 0.46
N LEU A 21 -13.53 2.10 0.96
CA LEU A 21 -13.93 0.70 1.05
C LEU A 21 -15.16 0.53 1.96
N ALA A 22 -15.19 1.18 3.13
CA ALA A 22 -16.33 1.13 4.05
C ALA A 22 -17.59 1.70 3.39
N ARG A 23 -17.49 2.85 2.69
CA ARG A 23 -18.61 3.43 1.94
C ARG A 23 -19.09 2.53 0.79
N ALA A 24 -18.18 1.75 0.19
CA ALA A 24 -18.52 0.75 -0.82
C ALA A 24 -19.13 -0.54 -0.25
N GLY A 25 -19.30 -0.63 1.08
CA GLY A 25 -19.94 -1.76 1.75
C GLY A 25 -19.01 -2.92 2.12
N HIS A 26 -17.70 -2.70 2.08
CA HIS A 26 -16.74 -3.67 2.62
C HIS A 26 -16.68 -3.61 4.15
N GLN A 27 -16.50 -4.77 4.80
CA GLN A 27 -15.95 -4.81 6.15
C GLN A 27 -14.47 -4.50 6.08
N VAL A 28 -13.98 -3.59 6.94
CA VAL A 28 -12.59 -3.14 6.90
C VAL A 28 -11.82 -3.65 8.11
N ALA A 29 -10.64 -4.22 7.88
CA ALA A 29 -9.65 -4.53 8.90
C ALA A 29 -8.42 -3.62 8.71
N LEU A 30 -8.00 -2.95 9.77
CA LEU A 30 -6.85 -2.03 9.77
C LEU A 30 -5.70 -2.66 10.55
N ALA A 31 -4.56 -2.89 9.89
CA ALA A 31 -3.38 -3.48 10.51
C ALA A 31 -2.21 -2.48 10.54
N ALA A 32 -1.62 -2.31 11.71
CA ALA A 32 -0.43 -1.50 11.94
C ALA A 32 0.31 -1.98 13.19
N ARG A 33 1.59 -1.60 13.34
CA ARG A 33 2.38 -1.93 14.55
C ARG A 33 1.80 -1.33 15.84
N ARG A 34 1.14 -0.18 15.73
CA ARG A 34 0.44 0.50 16.84
C ARG A 34 -0.94 0.91 16.37
N THR A 35 -1.94 0.39 17.04
CA THR A 35 -3.35 0.60 16.68
C THR A 35 -4.01 1.74 17.44
N ASP A 36 -3.38 2.25 18.49
CA ASP A 36 -3.86 3.36 19.32
C ASP A 36 -4.26 4.59 18.51
N LYS A 37 -3.49 4.91 17.46
CA LYS A 37 -3.72 6.05 16.56
C LYS A 37 -4.78 5.82 15.47
N LEU A 38 -5.33 4.62 15.41
CA LEU A 38 -6.31 4.23 14.40
C LEU A 38 -7.74 4.18 14.95
N ARG A 39 -7.94 4.43 16.24
CA ARG A 39 -9.26 4.31 16.90
C ARG A 39 -10.32 5.20 16.25
N GLU A 40 -9.99 6.47 16.02
CA GLU A 40 -10.92 7.41 15.37
C GLU A 40 -11.34 6.91 13.97
N LEU A 41 -10.38 6.42 13.17
CA LEU A 41 -10.67 5.84 11.85
C LEU A 41 -11.49 4.55 11.97
N ALA A 42 -11.22 3.72 12.96
CA ALA A 42 -11.97 2.51 13.21
C ALA A 42 -13.42 2.82 13.61
N ASP A 43 -13.62 3.77 14.52
CA ASP A 43 -14.96 4.22 14.94
C ASP A 43 -15.75 4.80 13.75
N GLU A 44 -15.09 5.59 12.89
CA GLU A 44 -15.70 6.19 11.70
C GLU A 44 -16.12 5.14 10.65
N THR A 45 -15.31 4.10 10.46
CA THR A 45 -15.49 3.12 9.38
C THR A 45 -16.10 1.79 9.84
N GLY A 46 -16.27 1.59 11.13
CA GLY A 46 -16.65 0.29 11.72
C GLY A 46 -15.55 -0.77 11.57
N ALA A 47 -14.31 -0.36 11.39
CA ALA A 47 -13.21 -1.27 11.11
C ALA A 47 -12.68 -1.97 12.37
N SER A 48 -12.23 -3.22 12.23
CA SER A 48 -11.46 -3.90 13.26
C SER A 48 -10.00 -3.46 13.26
N LEU A 49 -9.35 -3.51 14.44
CA LEU A 49 -7.97 -3.10 14.64
C LEU A 49 -7.08 -4.29 14.98
N HIS A 50 -5.97 -4.43 14.25
CA HIS A 50 -5.04 -5.55 14.38
C HIS A 50 -3.60 -5.05 14.50
N ALA A 51 -2.89 -5.51 15.53
CA ALA A 51 -1.45 -5.25 15.67
C ALA A 51 -0.68 -6.17 14.72
N CYS A 52 0.16 -5.59 13.85
CA CYS A 52 0.98 -6.38 12.93
C CYS A 52 2.29 -5.67 12.59
N ASP A 53 3.41 -6.37 12.74
CA ASP A 53 4.65 -6.02 12.07
C ASP A 53 4.71 -6.75 10.72
N ALA A 54 4.55 -5.99 9.64
CA ALA A 54 4.52 -6.55 8.30
C ALA A 54 5.86 -7.17 7.85
N ALA A 55 6.97 -6.88 8.54
CA ALA A 55 8.28 -7.47 8.25
C ALA A 55 8.51 -8.81 8.99
N ASP A 56 7.61 -9.20 9.89
CA ASP A 56 7.69 -10.44 10.66
C ASP A 56 6.72 -11.50 10.10
N PRO A 57 7.23 -12.65 9.58
CA PRO A 57 6.39 -13.72 9.05
C PRO A 57 5.35 -14.26 10.05
N ALA A 58 5.73 -14.38 11.33
CA ALA A 58 4.84 -14.90 12.36
C ALA A 58 3.70 -13.91 12.66
N SER A 59 4.02 -12.62 12.72
CA SER A 59 3.03 -11.54 12.90
C SER A 59 2.04 -11.47 11.73
N VAL A 60 2.53 -11.62 10.50
CA VAL A 60 1.66 -11.65 9.30
C VAL A 60 0.77 -12.90 9.30
N ALA A 61 1.32 -14.08 9.62
CA ALA A 61 0.51 -15.30 9.72
C ALA A 61 -0.59 -15.19 10.79
N ALA A 62 -0.27 -14.64 11.96
CA ALA A 62 -1.24 -14.38 13.03
C ALA A 62 -2.34 -13.40 12.59
N LEU A 63 -1.97 -12.32 11.88
CA LEU A 63 -2.94 -11.37 11.30
C LEU A 63 -3.97 -12.07 10.43
N PHE A 64 -3.54 -12.90 9.49
CA PHE A 64 -4.47 -13.61 8.58
C PHE A 64 -5.28 -14.70 9.29
N ALA A 65 -4.74 -15.32 10.34
CA ALA A 65 -5.50 -16.25 11.17
C ALA A 65 -6.64 -15.54 11.93
N GLU A 66 -6.42 -14.31 12.38
CA GLU A 66 -7.39 -13.50 13.11
C GLU A 66 -8.41 -12.84 12.17
N VAL A 67 -7.94 -12.21 11.08
CA VAL A 67 -8.80 -11.47 10.13
C VAL A 67 -9.57 -12.41 9.20
N GLY A 68 -9.04 -13.57 8.86
CA GLY A 68 -9.61 -14.50 7.89
C GLY A 68 -9.14 -14.21 6.46
N GLN A 69 -10.05 -14.34 5.48
CA GLN A 69 -9.74 -14.29 4.05
C GLN A 69 -10.22 -12.96 3.43
N PRO A 70 -9.38 -11.93 3.33
CA PRO A 70 -9.76 -10.68 2.70
C PRO A 70 -9.87 -10.83 1.17
N GLU A 71 -10.89 -10.20 0.59
CA GLU A 71 -11.09 -10.10 -0.86
C GLU A 71 -10.32 -8.92 -1.46
N VAL A 72 -10.06 -7.87 -0.66
CA VAL A 72 -9.25 -6.72 -1.04
C VAL A 72 -8.13 -6.53 -0.03
N VAL A 73 -6.89 -6.37 -0.50
CA VAL A 73 -5.73 -6.08 0.35
C VAL A 73 -4.99 -4.86 -0.17
N LEU A 74 -4.74 -3.90 0.72
CA LEU A 74 -3.79 -2.82 0.47
C LEU A 74 -2.53 -3.05 1.30
N TYR A 75 -1.36 -3.10 0.66
CA TYR A 75 -0.06 -3.03 1.30
C TYR A 75 0.52 -1.62 1.15
N ASN A 76 0.59 -0.88 2.26
CA ASN A 76 1.06 0.51 2.29
C ASN A 76 2.34 0.74 3.13
N PRO A 77 2.90 -0.23 3.92
CA PRO A 77 4.08 0.02 4.71
C PRO A 77 5.29 0.42 3.86
N SER A 78 6.10 1.30 4.41
CA SER A 78 7.43 1.58 3.89
C SER A 78 8.33 2.10 5.01
N TYR A 79 9.63 1.87 4.89
CA TYR A 79 10.62 2.42 5.80
C TYR A 79 11.66 3.20 5.00
N ARG A 80 11.80 4.49 5.32
CA ARG A 80 12.70 5.39 4.60
C ARG A 80 13.98 5.62 5.39
N VAL A 81 15.11 5.27 4.78
CA VAL A 81 16.44 5.64 5.23
C VAL A 81 17.03 6.58 4.20
N ARG A 82 17.64 7.67 4.65
CA ARG A 82 18.24 8.69 3.79
C ARG A 82 19.65 9.00 4.27
N GLY A 83 20.53 9.31 3.33
CA GLY A 83 21.91 9.73 3.59
C GLY A 83 22.82 9.44 2.41
N PRO A 84 24.05 9.94 2.45
CA PRO A 84 25.10 9.56 1.51
C PRO A 84 25.34 8.05 1.55
N LEU A 85 25.60 7.44 0.41
CA LEU A 85 25.75 5.97 0.28
C LEU A 85 26.78 5.40 1.26
N ILE A 86 27.87 6.11 1.47
CA ILE A 86 28.99 5.68 2.31
C ILE A 86 28.69 5.72 3.81
N ASP A 87 27.65 6.47 4.22
CA ASP A 87 27.28 6.68 5.63
C ASP A 87 26.04 5.85 6.02
N LEU A 88 25.47 5.08 5.09
CA LEU A 88 24.28 4.27 5.38
C LEU A 88 24.63 3.09 6.27
N ASP A 89 23.89 2.93 7.36
CA ASP A 89 23.95 1.72 8.20
C ASP A 89 23.34 0.52 7.44
N PRO A 90 24.13 -0.56 7.20
CA PRO A 90 23.63 -1.76 6.53
C PRO A 90 22.41 -2.40 7.22
N ALA A 91 22.30 -2.32 8.56
CA ALA A 91 21.17 -2.86 9.29
C ALA A 91 19.88 -2.08 9.00
N GLU A 92 19.97 -0.75 8.90
CA GLU A 92 18.84 0.09 8.53
C GLU A 92 18.45 -0.08 7.04
N VAL A 93 19.43 -0.34 6.17
CA VAL A 93 19.16 -0.71 4.76
C VAL A 93 18.39 -2.03 4.69
N ALA A 94 18.86 -3.07 5.40
CA ALA A 94 18.17 -4.36 5.47
C ALA A 94 16.75 -4.21 6.00
N ARG A 95 16.55 -3.41 7.05
CA ARG A 95 15.24 -3.10 7.61
C ARG A 95 14.33 -2.39 6.61
N SER A 96 14.88 -1.47 5.81
CA SER A 96 14.12 -0.78 4.76
C SER A 96 13.57 -1.77 3.73
N LEU A 97 14.39 -2.73 3.30
CA LEU A 97 13.98 -3.78 2.37
C LEU A 97 12.97 -4.74 3.01
N ALA A 98 13.21 -5.15 4.26
CA ALA A 98 12.31 -6.03 5.01
C ALA A 98 10.90 -5.42 5.12
N VAL A 99 10.78 -4.15 5.51
CA VAL A 99 9.48 -3.48 5.62
C VAL A 99 8.87 -3.18 4.26
N THR A 100 9.65 -2.73 3.27
CA THR A 100 9.07 -2.19 2.03
C THR A 100 8.74 -3.28 1.02
N ALA A 101 9.59 -4.31 0.88
CA ALA A 101 9.46 -5.33 -0.16
C ALA A 101 9.14 -6.73 0.41
N PHE A 102 9.93 -7.21 1.38
CA PHE A 102 9.71 -8.55 1.92
C PHE A 102 8.37 -8.67 2.66
N GLY A 103 8.01 -7.67 3.44
CA GLY A 103 6.69 -7.64 4.09
C GLY A 103 5.53 -7.61 3.09
N ALA A 104 5.70 -6.92 1.95
CA ALA A 104 4.71 -6.97 0.88
C ALA A 104 4.55 -8.38 0.31
N PHE A 105 5.66 -9.11 0.12
CA PHE A 105 5.64 -10.51 -0.28
C PHE A 105 4.89 -11.37 0.73
N LEU A 106 5.18 -11.24 2.02
CA LEU A 106 4.52 -12.02 3.08
C LEU A 106 3.00 -11.82 3.09
N VAL A 107 2.57 -10.56 3.07
CA VAL A 107 1.13 -10.22 3.07
C VAL A 107 0.45 -10.69 1.78
N ALA A 108 1.08 -10.45 0.63
CA ALA A 108 0.54 -10.86 -0.66
C ALA A 108 0.43 -12.39 -0.79
N GLN A 109 1.42 -13.13 -0.28
CA GLN A 109 1.41 -14.60 -0.28
C GLN A 109 0.24 -15.15 0.55
N GLN A 110 0.00 -14.61 1.75
CA GLN A 110 -1.12 -15.04 2.59
C GLN A 110 -2.47 -14.69 1.93
N ALA A 111 -2.60 -13.46 1.39
CA ALA A 111 -3.81 -13.04 0.70
C ALA A 111 -4.09 -13.93 -0.54
N ALA A 112 -3.08 -14.17 -1.37
CA ALA A 112 -3.21 -14.94 -2.60
C ALA A 112 -3.70 -16.38 -2.34
N ARG A 113 -3.28 -17.03 -1.25
CA ARG A 113 -3.77 -18.39 -0.90
C ARG A 113 -5.28 -18.46 -0.81
N GLY A 114 -5.90 -17.52 -0.08
CA GLY A 114 -7.36 -17.48 0.05
C GLY A 114 -8.07 -17.00 -1.21
N MET A 115 -7.49 -16.01 -1.90
CA MET A 115 -8.05 -15.46 -3.14
C MET A 115 -8.04 -16.50 -4.28
N LEU A 116 -6.98 -17.32 -4.39
CA LEU A 116 -6.89 -18.43 -5.36
C LEU A 116 -7.98 -19.46 -5.11
N ALA A 117 -8.20 -19.86 -3.85
CA ALA A 117 -9.26 -20.78 -3.51
C ALA A 117 -10.67 -20.22 -3.84
N ALA A 118 -10.84 -18.89 -3.74
CA ALA A 118 -12.09 -18.20 -4.06
C ALA A 118 -12.23 -17.84 -5.55
N GLY A 119 -11.17 -17.91 -6.35
CA GLY A 119 -11.13 -17.49 -7.77
C GLY A 119 -11.35 -15.99 -7.97
N ARG A 120 -11.13 -15.17 -6.93
CA ARG A 120 -11.30 -13.72 -6.96
C ARG A 120 -10.54 -13.03 -5.85
N GLY A 121 -10.18 -11.76 -6.07
CA GLY A 121 -9.55 -10.88 -5.10
C GLY A 121 -8.80 -9.74 -5.77
N ALA A 122 -8.36 -8.77 -4.95
CA ALA A 122 -7.55 -7.65 -5.41
C ALA A 122 -6.45 -7.32 -4.40
N ILE A 123 -5.22 -7.11 -4.90
CA ILE A 123 -4.05 -6.76 -4.10
C ILE A 123 -3.46 -5.47 -4.63
N PHE A 124 -3.48 -4.41 -3.83
CA PHE A 124 -2.88 -3.12 -4.11
C PHE A 124 -1.56 -2.97 -3.38
N LEU A 125 -0.51 -2.59 -4.09
CA LEU A 125 0.82 -2.34 -3.55
C LEU A 125 1.18 -0.86 -3.75
N THR A 126 1.37 -0.12 -2.66
CA THR A 126 1.71 1.31 -2.73
C THR A 126 3.16 1.50 -3.12
N GLY A 127 3.37 1.87 -4.37
CA GLY A 127 4.64 2.30 -4.94
C GLY A 127 5.00 3.75 -4.60
N ALA A 128 5.99 4.26 -5.31
CA ALA A 128 6.44 5.65 -5.24
C ALA A 128 7.26 6.00 -6.47
N SER A 129 7.56 7.29 -6.71
CA SER A 129 8.58 7.74 -7.69
C SER A 129 9.87 6.94 -7.59
N ALA A 130 10.29 6.61 -6.36
CA ALA A 130 11.49 5.82 -6.08
C ALA A 130 11.44 4.37 -6.57
N GLY A 131 10.29 3.89 -7.06
CA GLY A 131 10.14 2.59 -7.73
C GLY A 131 10.28 2.66 -9.26
N VAL A 132 10.41 3.86 -9.82
CA VAL A 132 10.62 4.11 -11.28
C VAL A 132 11.92 4.83 -11.58
N LYS A 133 12.45 5.61 -10.62
CA LYS A 133 13.74 6.31 -10.76
C LYS A 133 14.43 6.40 -9.39
N GLY A 134 15.77 6.33 -9.39
CA GLY A 134 16.59 6.54 -8.19
C GLY A 134 16.79 8.03 -7.90
N PHE A 135 17.00 8.35 -6.62
CA PHE A 135 17.33 9.71 -6.17
C PHE A 135 18.58 9.69 -5.32
N ALA A 136 19.41 10.72 -5.43
CA ALA A 136 20.56 10.89 -4.56
C ALA A 136 20.16 10.86 -3.08
N GLY A 137 20.97 10.19 -2.26
CA GLY A 137 20.71 10.06 -0.82
C GLY A 137 19.47 9.22 -0.45
N SER A 138 18.94 8.41 -1.37
CA SER A 138 17.72 7.65 -1.17
C SER A 138 17.83 6.19 -1.64
N ALA A 139 19.04 5.64 -1.69
CA ALA A 139 19.31 4.30 -2.20
C ALA A 139 18.45 3.20 -1.53
N PRO A 140 18.33 3.11 -0.19
CA PRO A 140 17.53 2.04 0.43
C PRO A 140 16.05 2.09 0.07
N PHE A 141 15.50 3.30 -0.03
CA PHE A 141 14.10 3.49 -0.39
C PHE A 141 13.84 3.13 -1.86
N ALA A 142 14.77 3.51 -2.77
CA ALA A 142 14.69 3.12 -4.17
C ALA A 142 14.80 1.60 -4.32
N MET A 143 15.78 0.95 -3.68
CA MET A 143 15.92 -0.53 -3.69
C MET A 143 14.62 -1.21 -3.26
N GLY A 144 14.01 -0.78 -2.15
CA GLY A 144 12.76 -1.36 -1.66
C GLY A 144 11.58 -1.14 -2.60
N LYS A 145 11.44 0.05 -3.19
CA LYS A 145 10.32 0.36 -4.09
C LYS A 145 10.47 -0.26 -5.48
N PHE A 146 11.68 -0.40 -6.01
CA PHE A 146 11.93 -1.19 -7.22
C PHE A 146 11.66 -2.67 -6.99
N ALA A 147 12.09 -3.24 -5.86
CA ALA A 147 11.78 -4.62 -5.49
C ALA A 147 10.27 -4.85 -5.37
N LEU A 148 9.54 -3.91 -4.73
CA LEU A 148 8.08 -3.94 -4.63
C LEU A 148 7.41 -3.93 -6.01
N ARG A 149 7.90 -3.09 -6.94
CA ARG A 149 7.39 -3.03 -8.32
C ARG A 149 7.64 -4.33 -9.07
N GLY A 150 8.85 -4.91 -8.93
CA GLY A 150 9.18 -6.21 -9.52
C GLY A 150 8.28 -7.33 -8.99
N LEU A 151 8.02 -7.35 -7.68
CA LEU A 151 7.06 -8.27 -7.06
C LEU A 151 5.66 -8.10 -7.66
N ALA A 152 5.15 -6.86 -7.75
CA ALA A 152 3.83 -6.57 -8.32
C ALA A 152 3.69 -7.08 -9.76
N GLN A 153 4.71 -6.82 -10.60
CA GLN A 153 4.72 -7.26 -12.00
C GLN A 153 4.73 -8.79 -12.15
N SER A 154 5.49 -9.49 -11.29
CA SER A 154 5.51 -10.95 -11.27
C SER A 154 4.15 -11.51 -10.85
N MET A 155 3.60 -10.98 -9.76
CA MET A 155 2.29 -11.39 -9.25
C MET A 155 1.16 -11.12 -10.25
N ALA A 156 1.17 -9.97 -10.94
CA ALA A 156 0.14 -9.65 -11.93
C ALA A 156 0.12 -10.70 -13.06
N ARG A 157 1.31 -11.07 -13.59
CA ARG A 157 1.41 -12.10 -14.65
C ARG A 157 0.96 -13.49 -14.20
N GLU A 158 1.21 -13.82 -12.95
CA GLU A 158 0.85 -15.12 -12.38
C GLU A 158 -0.63 -15.19 -11.99
N LEU A 159 -1.15 -14.14 -11.36
CA LEU A 159 -2.43 -14.18 -10.64
C LEU A 159 -3.62 -13.61 -11.44
N HIS A 160 -3.40 -12.67 -12.39
CA HIS A 160 -4.48 -12.15 -13.23
C HIS A 160 -5.21 -13.28 -14.00
N PRO A 161 -4.52 -14.23 -14.64
CA PRO A 161 -5.20 -15.34 -15.31
C PRO A 161 -6.03 -16.22 -14.36
N GLN A 162 -5.76 -16.16 -13.07
CA GLN A 162 -6.45 -16.89 -12.02
C GLN A 162 -7.53 -16.07 -11.31
N GLY A 163 -7.86 -14.89 -11.84
CA GLY A 163 -8.95 -14.04 -11.35
C GLY A 163 -8.61 -13.13 -10.19
N ILE A 164 -7.32 -12.89 -9.89
CA ILE A 164 -6.87 -12.01 -8.81
C ILE A 164 -6.24 -10.76 -9.43
N HIS A 165 -6.80 -9.59 -9.13
CA HIS A 165 -6.36 -8.30 -9.65
C HIS A 165 -5.19 -7.77 -8.80
N VAL A 166 -3.99 -7.67 -9.36
CA VAL A 166 -2.80 -7.10 -8.71
C VAL A 166 -2.50 -5.73 -9.30
N VAL A 167 -2.39 -4.72 -8.44
CA VAL A 167 -2.21 -3.32 -8.85
C VAL A 167 -1.03 -2.69 -8.13
N HIS A 168 -0.08 -2.18 -8.87
CA HIS A 168 1.00 -1.34 -8.36
C HIS A 168 0.64 0.14 -8.53
N VAL A 169 0.58 0.89 -7.43
CA VAL A 169 0.18 2.31 -7.41
C VAL A 169 1.42 3.18 -7.23
N VAL A 170 1.93 3.77 -8.30
CA VAL A 170 3.06 4.71 -8.25
C VAL A 170 2.54 6.07 -7.77
N VAL A 171 2.81 6.39 -6.51
CA VAL A 171 2.54 7.72 -5.95
C VAL A 171 3.74 8.62 -6.25
N ASP A 172 3.64 9.41 -7.30
CA ASP A 172 4.73 10.26 -7.79
C ASP A 172 4.56 11.70 -7.31
N GLY A 173 4.87 11.91 -6.04
CA GLY A 173 4.79 13.20 -5.37
C GLY A 173 4.61 13.08 -3.87
N GLY A 174 4.59 14.23 -3.20
CA GLY A 174 4.28 14.29 -1.78
C GLY A 174 2.77 14.23 -1.56
N ILE A 175 2.31 13.42 -0.61
CA ILE A 175 0.89 13.38 -0.21
C ILE A 175 0.63 14.49 0.82
N ARG A 176 -0.52 15.16 0.72
CA ARG A 176 -1.02 16.09 1.73
C ARG A 176 -1.23 15.34 3.05
N ALA A 177 -0.81 15.94 4.15
CA ALA A 177 -0.94 15.36 5.47
C ALA A 177 -1.13 16.47 6.51
N ALA A 178 -1.73 16.15 7.65
CA ALA A 178 -1.84 17.07 8.77
C ALA A 178 -0.43 17.54 9.20
N GLY A 179 -0.28 18.83 9.40
CA GLY A 179 1.00 19.45 9.79
C GLY A 179 2.03 19.60 8.64
N ARG A 180 1.70 19.19 7.42
CA ARG A 180 2.52 19.46 6.24
C ARG A 180 1.99 20.69 5.51
N PRO A 181 2.72 21.83 5.52
CA PRO A 181 2.26 23.03 4.86
C PRO A 181 2.19 22.81 3.34
N VAL A 182 1.12 23.27 2.74
CA VAL A 182 1.01 23.39 1.27
C VAL A 182 1.64 24.71 0.88
N PRO A 183 2.62 24.76 -0.04
CA PRO A 183 3.19 26.02 -0.50
C PRO A 183 2.11 26.93 -1.11
N THR A 184 2.04 28.18 -0.68
CA THR A 184 1.01 29.14 -1.15
C THR A 184 1.18 29.49 -2.62
N ASP A 185 2.42 29.47 -3.13
CA ASP A 185 2.77 29.68 -4.54
C ASP A 185 2.55 28.44 -5.41
N LYS A 186 2.30 27.28 -4.81
CA LYS A 186 2.09 25.98 -5.49
C LYS A 186 1.02 25.15 -4.76
N PRO A 187 -0.23 25.59 -4.74
CA PRO A 187 -1.30 24.95 -3.95
C PRO A 187 -1.56 23.48 -4.34
N ASP A 188 -1.28 23.11 -5.60
CA ASP A 188 -1.50 21.75 -6.11
C ASP A 188 -0.22 20.90 -6.16
N SER A 189 0.84 21.28 -5.44
CA SER A 189 2.10 20.54 -5.43
C SER A 189 2.09 19.27 -4.56
N LEU A 190 1.02 19.05 -3.80
CA LEU A 190 0.81 17.86 -2.99
C LEU A 190 -0.42 17.09 -3.47
N LEU A 191 -0.26 15.77 -3.59
CA LEU A 191 -1.36 14.86 -3.88
C LEU A 191 -2.40 14.86 -2.76
N ASP A 192 -3.66 14.91 -3.13
CA ASP A 192 -4.77 14.70 -2.21
C ASP A 192 -4.95 13.19 -1.95
N PRO A 193 -4.89 12.73 -0.69
CA PRO A 193 -5.05 11.31 -0.38
C PRO A 193 -6.43 10.77 -0.76
N ASP A 194 -7.49 11.58 -0.73
CA ASP A 194 -8.83 11.16 -1.12
C ASP A 194 -8.93 10.96 -2.64
N ALA A 195 -8.28 11.84 -3.43
CA ALA A 195 -8.22 11.68 -4.89
C ALA A 195 -7.43 10.42 -5.30
N ILE A 196 -6.31 10.13 -4.60
CA ILE A 196 -5.57 8.87 -4.83
C ILE A 196 -6.46 7.67 -4.50
N ALA A 197 -7.12 7.70 -3.34
CA ALA A 197 -7.99 6.62 -2.91
C ALA A 197 -9.15 6.39 -3.88
N GLN A 198 -9.76 7.47 -4.41
CA GLN A 198 -10.82 7.35 -5.42
C GLN A 198 -10.30 6.69 -6.70
N THR A 199 -9.13 7.09 -7.21
CA THR A 199 -8.50 6.43 -8.35
C THR A 199 -8.30 4.93 -8.10
N MET A 200 -7.87 4.54 -6.89
CA MET A 200 -7.70 3.12 -6.54
C MET A 200 -9.03 2.37 -6.49
N LEU A 201 -10.11 3.00 -6.01
CA LEU A 201 -11.46 2.42 -6.01
C LEU A 201 -12.00 2.25 -7.44
N ASP A 202 -11.75 3.21 -8.32
CA ASP A 202 -12.13 3.11 -9.73
C ASP A 202 -11.42 1.94 -10.42
N VAL A 203 -10.13 1.73 -10.10
CA VAL A 203 -9.37 0.56 -10.57
C VAL A 203 -9.90 -0.74 -9.97
N LEU A 204 -10.27 -0.75 -8.70
CA LEU A 204 -10.89 -1.92 -8.05
C LEU A 204 -12.20 -2.35 -8.72
N ALA A 205 -12.96 -1.38 -9.23
CA ALA A 205 -14.24 -1.60 -9.91
C ALA A 205 -14.12 -2.04 -11.39
N GLN A 206 -12.91 -2.12 -11.93
CA GLN A 206 -12.69 -2.48 -13.33
C GLN A 206 -13.17 -3.90 -13.65
N PRO A 207 -13.79 -4.10 -14.82
CA PRO A 207 -14.15 -5.43 -15.29
C PRO A 207 -12.90 -6.24 -15.63
N ARG A 208 -12.96 -7.57 -15.48
CA ARG A 208 -11.85 -8.49 -15.78
C ARG A 208 -11.29 -8.38 -17.20
N SER A 209 -12.09 -7.89 -18.14
CA SER A 209 -11.67 -7.67 -19.52
C SER A 209 -10.74 -6.47 -19.72
N CYS A 210 -10.57 -5.62 -18.68
CA CYS A 210 -9.77 -4.38 -18.77
C CYS A 210 -9.16 -4.05 -17.42
N TRP A 211 -8.28 -4.90 -16.90
CA TRP A 211 -7.59 -4.67 -15.65
C TRP A 211 -6.31 -3.85 -15.84
N THR A 212 -6.13 -2.88 -14.99
CA THR A 212 -4.91 -2.07 -14.86
C THR A 212 -3.97 -2.72 -13.85
N ASP A 213 -2.75 -3.05 -14.24
CA ASP A 213 -1.70 -3.63 -13.37
C ASP A 213 -0.79 -2.58 -12.72
N GLU A 214 -0.65 -1.41 -13.35
CA GLU A 214 0.13 -0.29 -12.79
C GLU A 214 -0.55 1.05 -13.12
N ILE A 215 -0.71 1.91 -12.11
CA ILE A 215 -1.11 3.30 -12.29
C ILE A 215 -0.08 4.24 -11.68
N ALA A 216 0.07 5.43 -12.26
CA ALA A 216 0.89 6.50 -11.71
C ALA A 216 0.02 7.74 -11.48
N VAL A 217 0.01 8.22 -10.23
CA VAL A 217 -0.69 9.45 -9.84
C VAL A 217 0.32 10.50 -9.38
N ARG A 218 0.14 11.74 -9.83
CA ARG A 218 1.04 12.85 -9.52
C ARG A 218 0.31 14.18 -9.55
N PRO A 219 0.84 15.22 -8.85
CA PRO A 219 0.37 16.57 -9.05
C PRO A 219 0.59 17.02 -10.50
N TRP A 220 -0.35 17.77 -11.09
CA TRP A 220 -0.20 18.24 -12.48
C TRP A 220 1.02 19.16 -12.69
N VAL A 221 1.53 19.78 -11.60
CA VAL A 221 2.71 20.64 -11.59
C VAL A 221 4.04 19.88 -11.43
N GLU A 222 4.00 18.56 -11.20
CA GLU A 222 5.20 17.73 -11.02
C GLU A 222 5.96 17.62 -12.34
N ARG A 223 7.30 17.76 -12.27
CA ARG A 223 8.17 17.62 -13.42
C ARG A 223 8.77 16.22 -13.48
N PHE A 224 8.79 15.66 -14.68
CA PHE A 224 9.32 14.30 -14.94
C PHE A 224 10.85 14.29 -15.01
#